data_bd3575e688e2e2d6891daf32fa65880c
#
_entry.id   bd3575e688e2e2d6891daf32fa65880c
#
_cell.length_a   1.000
_cell.length_b   1.000
_cell.length_c   1.000
_cell.angle_alpha   90.00
_cell.angle_beta   90.00
_cell.angle_gamma   90.00
#
_symmetry.space_group_name_H-M   'P 1'
#
loop_
_entity.id
_entity.type
_entity.pdbx_description
1 polymer ?
#
loop_
_entity_poly.entity_id
_entity_poly.type
_entity_poly.pdbx_seq_one_letter_code
_entity_poly.pdbx_strand_id
1 'polypeptide(L)' 'MKKRKNYTSGFKTKVVLEALQERETIQEIGKKYEIHPNQISTWKSQFLANAISVFEKG' A
#
# COMPACT_ATOMS: atom_id res chain seq x y z
N MET A 1 9.53 -21.87 9.55
CA MET A 1 8.67 -21.60 9.49
C MET A 1 8.33 -20.37 9.12
N LYS A 2 7.61 -20.07 8.56
CA LYS A 2 7.30 -19.02 8.18
C LYS A 2 6.32 -18.38 8.83
N LYS A 3 6.32 -17.35 9.17
CA LYS A 3 5.42 -16.75 9.83
C LYS A 3 4.62 -15.92 8.97
N ARG A 4 3.43 -15.79 9.05
CA ARG A 4 2.65 -15.04 8.27
C ARG A 4 2.88 -13.64 8.60
N LYS A 5 3.05 -12.76 7.70
CA LYS A 5 3.26 -11.39 7.95
C LYS A 5 1.94 -10.72 8.16
N ASN A 6 1.80 -9.98 9.22
CA ASN A 6 0.59 -9.25 9.48
C ASN A 6 0.83 -7.80 9.19
N TYR A 7 0.03 -7.21 8.32
CA TYR A 7 0.21 -5.83 7.95
C TYR A 7 -0.86 -4.98 8.62
N THR A 8 -0.46 -4.09 9.50
CA THR A 8 -1.41 -3.22 10.17
C THR A 8 -1.86 -2.13 9.21
N SER A 9 -2.95 -1.47 9.55
CA SER A 9 -3.47 -0.38 8.73
C SER A 9 -2.44 0.72 8.57
N GLY A 10 -1.74 1.03 9.65
CA GLY A 10 -0.73 2.06 9.61
C GLY A 10 0.40 1.72 8.66
N PHE A 11 0.80 0.45 8.68
CA PHE A 11 1.87 0.00 7.81
C PHE A 11 1.44 0.07 6.35
N LYS A 12 0.23 -0.40 6.06
CA LYS A 12 -0.26 -0.37 4.69
C LYS A 12 -0.34 1.06 4.19
N THR A 13 -0.83 1.94 5.02
CA THR A 13 -0.95 3.35 4.67
C THR A 13 0.42 3.92 4.34
N LYS A 14 1.40 3.60 5.16
CA LYS A 14 2.74 4.11 4.94
C LYS A 14 3.28 3.64 3.59
N VAL A 15 3.12 2.36 3.28
CA VAL A 15 3.60 1.82 2.03
C VAL A 15 2.90 2.46 0.85
N VAL A 16 1.58 2.65 0.95
CA VAL A 16 0.82 3.25 -0.12
C VAL A 16 1.24 4.69 -0.34
N LEU A 17 1.46 5.42 0.74
CA LEU A 17 1.87 6.81 0.62
C LEU A 17 3.22 6.92 -0.08
N GLU A 18 4.12 5.99 0.20
CA GLU A 18 5.39 6.00 -0.48
C GLU A 18 5.22 5.71 -1.95
N ALA A 19 4.31 4.81 -2.29
CA ALA A 19 4.04 4.49 -3.68
C ALA A 19 3.42 5.69 -4.40
N LEU A 20 2.59 6.44 -3.72
CA LEU A 20 1.94 7.59 -4.33
C LEU A 20 2.90 8.73 -4.56
N GLN A 21 3.96 8.81 -3.77
CA GLN A 21 4.93 9.87 -3.95
C GLN A 21 5.79 9.64 -5.18
N GLU A 22 5.76 8.44 -5.70
CA GLU A 22 6.49 8.11 -6.92
C GLU A 22 7.99 8.37 -6.85
N ARG A 23 8.52 8.31 -5.65
CA ARG A 23 9.94 8.44 -5.52
C ARG A 23 10.61 7.13 -5.78
N GLU A 24 9.89 6.02 -5.54
CA GLU A 24 10.38 4.70 -5.78
C GLU A 24 9.33 3.95 -6.54
N THR A 25 9.74 2.98 -7.33
CA THR A 25 8.77 2.18 -8.05
C THR A 25 8.13 1.19 -7.08
N ILE A 26 7.00 0.66 -7.47
CA ILE A 26 6.31 -0.32 -6.67
C ILE A 26 7.20 -1.54 -6.46
N GLN A 27 8.00 -1.89 -7.45
CA GLN A 27 8.90 -3.01 -7.32
C GLN A 27 9.97 -2.74 -6.28
N GLU A 28 10.48 -1.53 -6.25
CA GLU A 28 11.50 -1.17 -5.28
C GLU A 28 10.93 -1.17 -3.87
N ILE A 29 9.73 -0.65 -3.73
CA ILE A 29 9.08 -0.64 -2.44
C ILE A 29 8.81 -2.06 -1.98
N GLY A 30 8.40 -2.92 -2.91
CA GLY A 30 8.14 -4.30 -2.60
C GLY A 30 9.39 -4.99 -2.07
N LYS A 31 10.54 -4.71 -2.68
CA LYS A 31 11.76 -5.28 -2.25
C LYS A 31 12.15 -4.75 -0.89
N LYS A 32 11.99 -3.47 -0.68
CA LYS A 32 12.35 -2.83 0.55
C LYS A 32 11.58 -3.40 1.73
N TYR A 33 10.29 -3.62 1.58
CA TYR A 33 9.45 -4.13 2.64
C TYR A 33 9.15 -5.63 2.52
N GLU A 34 9.70 -6.26 1.49
CA GLU A 34 9.47 -7.68 1.26
C GLU A 34 8.01 -7.97 1.02
N ILE A 35 7.38 -7.16 0.20
CA ILE A 35 5.99 -7.32 -0.15
C ILE A 35 5.91 -7.49 -1.67
N HIS A 36 5.05 -8.39 -2.11
CA HIS A 36 4.89 -8.60 -3.52
C HIS A 36 4.34 -7.33 -4.17
N PRO A 37 4.87 -6.92 -5.32
CA PRO A 37 4.41 -5.69 -5.98
C PRO A 37 2.91 -5.67 -6.22
N ASN A 38 2.31 -6.81 -6.54
CA ASN A 38 0.88 -6.88 -6.77
C ASN A 38 0.10 -6.50 -5.53
N GLN A 39 0.62 -6.85 -4.38
CA GLN A 39 -0.01 -6.54 -3.13
C GLN A 39 -0.04 -5.02 -2.91
N ILE A 40 1.06 -4.37 -3.22
CA ILE A 40 1.15 -2.92 -3.07
C ILE A 40 0.19 -2.24 -4.03
N SER A 41 0.11 -2.74 -5.24
CA SER A 41 -0.77 -2.19 -6.24
C SER A 41 -2.23 -2.30 -5.79
N THR A 42 -2.59 -3.44 -5.21
CA THR A 42 -3.92 -3.66 -4.70
C THR A 42 -4.23 -2.69 -3.57
N TRP A 43 -3.30 -2.54 -2.65
CA TRP A 43 -3.48 -1.62 -1.53
C TRP A 43 -3.66 -0.19 -2.02
N LYS A 44 -2.90 0.19 -3.03
CA LYS A 44 -2.97 1.51 -3.58
C LYS A 44 -4.35 1.76 -4.17
N SER A 45 -4.88 0.81 -4.91
CA SER A 45 -6.20 0.92 -5.49
C SER A 45 -7.26 1.04 -4.41
N GLN A 46 -7.16 0.24 -3.37
CA GLN A 46 -8.12 0.26 -2.30
C GLN A 46 -8.06 1.58 -1.55
N PHE A 47 -6.87 2.08 -1.34
CA PHE A 47 -6.69 3.33 -0.65
C PHE A 47 -7.34 4.48 -1.41
N LEU A 48 -7.14 4.50 -2.71
CA LEU A 48 -7.70 5.57 -3.53
C LEU A 48 -9.23 5.47 -3.59
N ALA A 49 -9.73 4.26 -3.67
CA ALA A 49 -11.18 4.07 -3.69
C ALA A 49 -11.81 4.54 -2.39
N ASN A 50 -11.17 4.23 -1.28
CA ASN A 50 -11.67 4.64 0.02
C ASN A 50 -11.59 6.16 0.18
N ALA A 51 -10.54 6.76 -0.33
CA ALA A 51 -10.38 8.20 -0.24
C ALA A 51 -11.49 8.92 -0.99
N ILE A 52 -11.82 8.40 -2.17
CA ILE A 52 -12.89 8.99 -2.95
C ILE A 52 -14.21 8.85 -2.20
N SER A 53 -14.43 7.70 -1.62
CA SER A 53 -15.65 7.45 -0.89
C SER A 53 -15.82 8.42 0.29
N VAL A 54 -14.74 8.70 0.97
CA VAL A 54 -14.76 9.61 2.10
C VAL A 54 -15.16 11.01 1.65
N PHE A 55 -14.62 11.46 0.55
CA PHE A 55 -14.94 12.78 0.07
C PHE A 55 -16.37 12.88 -0.48
N GLU A 56 -16.82 11.81 -1.09
CA GLU A 56 -18.16 11.81 -1.59
C GLU A 56 -19.18 11.85 -0.52
N LYS A 57 -18.86 11.24 0.63
CA LYS A 57 -19.78 11.19 1.65
C LYS A 57 -19.97 12.50 2.21
N GLY A 58 -19.06 13.25 2.21
CA GLY A 58 -19.07 14.51 2.70
C GLY A 58 -19.67 15.50 2.90
#